data_ee6f48f8fbb3ec2215318385de1bfd24
#
_entry.id   ee6f48f8fbb3ec2215318385de1bfd24
#
_cell.length_a   1.000
_cell.length_b   1.000
_cell.length_c   1.000
_cell.angle_alpha   90.00
_cell.angle_beta   90.00
_cell.angle_gamma   90.00
#
_symmetry.space_group_name_H-M   'P 1'
#
loop_
_entity.id
_entity.type
_entity.pdbx_description
1 polymer ?
#
loop_
_entity_poly.entity_id
_entity_poly.type
_entity_poly.pdbx_seq_one_letter_code
_entity_poly.pdbx_strand_id
1 'polypeptide(L)' 'MWWLDLDLASKEWLRENLRADEMPLFVLQGIAEAGGPHPDTATGVLTNADWDFIETQSEFVD' A
#
# COMPACT_ATOMS: atom_id res chain seq x y z
N MET A 1 9.47 5.36 8.39
CA MET A 1 9.09 4.55 7.22
C MET A 1 7.57 4.53 7.12
N TRP A 2 7.06 4.80 5.94
CA TRP A 2 5.61 4.99 5.78
C TRP A 2 4.78 3.75 6.13
N TRP A 3 5.33 2.55 5.88
CA TRP A 3 4.62 1.30 6.18
C TRP A 3 4.28 1.19 7.66
N LEU A 4 5.21 1.58 8.52
CA LEU A 4 5.00 1.51 9.96
C LEU A 4 3.98 2.52 10.46
N ASP A 5 3.82 3.62 9.74
CA ASP A 5 2.87 4.67 10.09
C ASP A 5 1.48 4.44 9.49
N LEU A 6 1.37 3.42 8.64
CA LEU A 6 0.11 3.10 7.97
C LEU A 6 -0.88 2.51 8.97
N ASP A 7 -2.14 2.87 8.83
CA ASP A 7 -3.19 2.33 9.70
C ASP A 7 -3.41 0.83 9.44
N LEU A 8 -3.91 0.13 10.45
CA LEU A 8 -4.06 -1.31 10.39
C LEU A 8 -5.00 -1.77 9.26
N ALA A 9 -6.10 -1.05 9.06
CA ALA A 9 -7.06 -1.42 8.02
C ALA A 9 -6.43 -1.39 6.64
N SER A 10 -5.63 -0.35 6.36
CA SER A 10 -4.93 -0.24 5.08
C SER A 10 -3.88 -1.33 4.92
N LYS A 11 -3.13 -1.62 6.00
CA LYS A 11 -2.14 -2.71 5.96
C LYS A 11 -2.80 -4.05 5.65
N GLU A 12 -3.90 -4.35 6.31
CA GLU A 12 -4.61 -5.61 6.08
C GLU A 12 -5.11 -5.71 4.65
N TRP A 13 -5.67 -4.61 4.13
CA TRP A 13 -6.14 -4.60 2.76
C TRP A 13 -5.01 -4.88 1.78
N LEU A 14 -3.86 -4.21 1.97
CA LEU A 14 -2.71 -4.39 1.08
C LEU A 14 -2.16 -5.81 1.13
N ARG A 15 -2.13 -6.41 2.32
CA ARG A 15 -1.63 -7.77 2.48
C ARG A 15 -2.56 -8.80 1.85
N GLU A 16 -3.85 -8.55 1.86
CA GLU A 16 -4.83 -9.47 1.29
C GLU A 16 -5.04 -9.26 -0.20
N ASN A 17 -4.64 -8.12 -0.73
CA ASN A 17 -4.87 -7.75 -2.13
C ASN A 17 -3.57 -7.30 -2.81
N LEU A 18 -2.52 -8.10 -2.66
CA LEU A 18 -1.23 -7.80 -3.28
C LEU A 18 -1.38 -7.68 -4.79
N ARG A 19 -0.76 -6.63 -5.35
CA ARG A 19 -0.75 -6.35 -6.78
C ARG A 19 -2.15 -6.14 -7.36
N ALA A 20 -3.07 -5.62 -6.54
CA ALA A 20 -4.43 -5.38 -6.96
C ALA A 20 -4.50 -4.37 -8.11
N ASP A 21 -5.47 -4.56 -8.99
CA ASP A 21 -5.67 -3.66 -10.14
C ASP A 21 -6.40 -2.37 -9.75
N GLU A 22 -7.07 -2.37 -8.62
CA GLU A 22 -7.80 -1.22 -8.12
C GLU A 22 -7.56 -1.08 -6.63
N MET A 23 -7.57 0.15 -6.14
CA MET A 23 -7.37 0.42 -4.72
C MET A 23 -8.50 1.29 -4.20
N PRO A 24 -9.11 0.92 -3.07
CA PRO A 24 -10.16 1.75 -2.48
C PRO A 24 -9.60 3.07 -1.95
N LEU A 25 -10.45 4.07 -1.89
CA LEU A 25 -10.05 5.40 -1.46
C LEU A 25 -9.44 5.40 -0.06
N PHE A 26 -9.98 4.61 0.86
CA PHE A 26 -9.46 4.62 2.23
C PHE A 26 -8.00 4.16 2.30
N VAL A 27 -7.61 3.23 1.43
CA VAL A 27 -6.21 2.77 1.37
C VAL A 27 -5.32 3.85 0.77
N LEU A 28 -5.77 4.48 -0.31
CA LEU A 28 -5.02 5.57 -0.93
C LEU A 28 -4.80 6.73 0.04
N GLN A 29 -5.84 7.07 0.78
CA GLN A 29 -5.74 8.13 1.78
C GLN A 29 -4.81 7.73 2.92
N GLY A 30 -4.91 6.48 3.38
CA GLY A 30 -4.04 5.98 4.43
C GLY A 30 -2.57 6.04 4.05
N ILE A 31 -2.25 5.64 2.83
CA ILE A 31 -0.86 5.70 2.33
C ILE A 31 -0.38 7.16 2.25
N ALA A 32 -1.22 8.05 1.75
CA ALA A 32 -0.87 9.47 1.66
C ALA A 32 -0.61 10.08 3.03
N GLU A 33 -1.46 9.77 4.00
CA GLU A 33 -1.31 10.28 5.36
C GLU A 33 -0.06 9.72 6.06
N ALA A 34 0.33 8.50 5.70
CA ALA A 34 1.54 7.89 6.24
C ALA A 34 2.81 8.39 5.56
N GLY A 35 2.68 9.20 4.52
CA GLY A 35 3.83 9.69 3.77
C GLY A 35 4.38 8.68 2.78
N GLY A 36 3.54 7.77 2.32
CA GLY A 36 3.93 6.73 1.38
C GLY A 36 3.90 7.16 -0.07
N PRO A 37 4.11 6.21 -0.98
CA PRO A 37 4.16 6.54 -2.41
C PRO A 37 2.80 6.95 -2.95
N HIS A 38 2.81 7.78 -3.98
CA HIS A 38 1.59 8.16 -4.69
C HIS A 38 1.31 7.15 -5.79
N PRO A 39 0.03 6.79 -6.01
CA PRO A 39 -0.32 5.90 -7.10
C PRO A 39 0.04 6.52 -8.45
N ASP A 40 0.29 5.66 -9.43
CA ASP A 40 0.49 6.11 -10.80
C ASP A 40 -0.79 6.79 -11.28
N THR A 41 -0.68 8.01 -11.82
CA THR A 41 -1.85 8.77 -12.27
C THR A 41 -2.56 8.11 -13.45
N ALA A 42 -1.86 7.29 -14.22
CA ALA A 42 -2.44 6.61 -15.36
C ALA A 42 -3.26 5.39 -14.96
N THR A 43 -2.82 4.66 -13.94
CA THR A 43 -3.45 3.41 -13.52
C THR A 43 -4.23 3.51 -12.22
N GLY A 44 -3.90 4.49 -11.39
CA GLY A 44 -4.52 4.65 -10.08
C GLY A 44 -4.06 3.62 -9.05
N VAL A 45 -2.98 2.89 -9.36
CA VAL A 45 -2.44 1.87 -8.45
C VAL A 45 -0.95 2.07 -8.27
N LEU A 46 -0.38 1.36 -7.32
CA LEU A 46 1.04 1.46 -7.00
C LEU A 46 1.90 0.80 -8.09
N THR A 47 3.15 1.21 -8.17
CA THR A 47 4.10 0.63 -9.12
C THR A 47 4.54 -0.75 -8.64
N ASN A 48 5.17 -1.52 -9.55
CA ASN A 48 5.71 -2.83 -9.17
C ASN A 48 6.74 -2.73 -8.06
N ALA A 49 7.56 -1.69 -8.06
CA ALA A 49 8.55 -1.48 -7.01
C ALA A 49 7.87 -1.26 -5.65
N ASP A 50 6.77 -0.53 -5.63
CA ASP A 50 6.01 -0.30 -4.41
C ASP A 50 5.40 -1.61 -3.91
N TRP A 51 4.85 -2.42 -4.81
CA TRP A 51 4.30 -3.71 -4.44
C TRP A 51 5.36 -4.67 -3.91
N ASP A 52 6.56 -4.67 -4.52
CA ASP A 52 7.67 -5.48 -4.04
C ASP A 52 8.04 -5.09 -2.61
N PHE A 53 8.06 -3.79 -2.33
CA PHE A 53 8.32 -3.29 -0.99
C PHE A 53 7.26 -3.78 0.00
N ILE A 54 5.99 -3.69 -0.38
CA ILE A 54 4.88 -4.11 0.47
C ILE A 54 4.94 -5.61 0.75
N GLU A 55 5.23 -6.41 -0.28
CA GLU A 55 5.36 -7.85 -0.11
C GLU A 55 6.49 -8.20 0.86
N THR A 56 7.61 -7.51 0.72
CA THR A 56 8.73 -7.72 1.64
C THR A 56 8.36 -7.37 3.07
N GLN A 57 7.71 -6.23 3.26
CA GLN A 57 7.29 -5.82 4.60
C GLN A 57 6.26 -6.78 5.19
N SER A 58 5.35 -7.29 4.39
CA SER A 58 4.32 -8.19 4.89
C SER A 58 4.89 -9.55 5.32
N GLU A 59 6.06 -9.92 4.83
CA GLU A 59 6.73 -11.15 5.25
C GLU A 59 7.32 -11.03 6.66
N PHE A 60 7.61 -9.81 7.08
CA PHE A 60 8.20 -9.55 8.40
C PHE A 60 7.16 -9.15 9.44
N VAL A 61 5.94 -8.97 9.03
CA VAL A 61 4.86 -8.60 9.95
C VAL A 61 4.13 -9.85 10.37
N ASP A 62 4.01 -10.01 11.62
CA ASP A 62 3.28 -11.15 12.16
C ASP A 62 2.09 -10.73 12.97
#